data_8cb3c751313180392d2e83662681f538
#
_entry.id   8cb3c751313180392d2e83662681f538
#
_cell.length_a   1.000
_cell.length_b   1.000
_cell.length_c   1.000
_cell.angle_alpha   90.00
_cell.angle_beta   90.00
_cell.angle_gamma   90.00
#
_symmetry.space_group_name_H-M   'P 1'
#
loop_
_entity.id
_entity.type
_entity.pdbx_description
1 polymer ?
#
loop_
_entity_poly.entity_id
_entity_poly.type
_entity_poly.pdbx_seq_one_letter_code
_entity_poly.pdbx_strand_id
1 'polypeptide(L)'
;MRKNQTQKQPTSSILRFFPFTKGFRLKFVLSMVMVIVAVVANYMTPQVIRVTVDSVIGDTAFNLPGFLVKWIEAMGGREMLREHILICAAVSLGFAVIAGLANYSSRMNLTRACEGTVARIRDTLFGHIQRLPYAWHNTHQTGDIIQRCTQDVELIRAFVSDQLMEVIRTVLLIVVSLALMFTMNPQLSLIVLAFIPVVLAVSIIFFVIVGKRFRIADETEGQLTALVQENLTGVRVVRAFGRERFEIERFNRKNDEFCDYWVDLGGIMSLDWALGDLMAGLQVLTIIAAGVFFVERGALTAGEFLAFTAYNSMLVWPVRSLGRLLSELSKTSISSTRLFEILDAAEEQDVPAPEKPELTGDIVFDHVSFNYPDSSVDVLEDVSFTIKAGSTFGILGATGSGKSTLMYLLDRLYDVEEGQGTITIGGVDIRRMERAHLRKQIGIVLQEPFLFSKTFRESIADGAARDDLKTVRHYAKIAVIDDAIENFSQGYETPIGERGVTISGGQKQRVAIARMLMQDTPIKIFDDSLSAVDMETDAKIRKSIKENVHGTTILIAHRISTLMNADQILVLDHGRVAQMGTHEELSGQEGIYKRIYEMQKGQAEDSDISIEE
;
A
#
# COMPACT_ATOMS: atom_id res chain seq x y z
N MET A 1 25.27 -7.48 -15.73
CA MET A 1 25.40 -6.11 -16.30
C MET A 1 24.12 -5.33 -15.98
N ARG A 2 24.10 -4.55 -14.91
CA ARG A 2 22.96 -3.67 -14.57
C ARG A 2 22.94 -2.51 -15.57
N LYS A 3 22.01 -2.51 -16.53
CA LYS A 3 21.71 -1.34 -17.35
C LYS A 3 21.20 -0.22 -16.47
N ASN A 4 21.91 0.91 -16.47
CA ASN A 4 21.44 2.19 -15.93
C ASN A 4 20.06 2.51 -16.51
N GLN A 5 19.01 2.29 -15.73
CA GLN A 5 17.74 2.93 -15.99
C GLN A 5 17.92 4.39 -15.60
N THR A 6 17.98 5.24 -16.61
CA THR A 6 17.92 6.70 -16.50
C THR A 6 16.75 7.08 -15.60
N GLN A 7 17.06 7.59 -14.41
CA GLN A 7 16.09 8.22 -13.52
C GLN A 7 15.33 9.29 -14.30
N LYS A 8 14.10 9.00 -14.72
CA LYS A 8 13.15 10.02 -15.19
C LYS A 8 12.96 11.03 -14.07
N GLN A 9 13.05 12.30 -14.40
CA GLN A 9 12.97 13.41 -13.45
C GLN A 9 11.71 13.30 -12.54
N PRO A 10 11.85 13.50 -11.23
CA PRO A 10 10.80 13.23 -10.24
C PRO A 10 9.50 14.03 -10.39
N THR A 11 9.55 15.21 -11.00
CA THR A 11 8.40 16.09 -11.23
C THR A 11 7.34 15.53 -12.19
N SER A 12 7.71 14.60 -13.08
CA SER A 12 6.76 13.98 -14.01
C SER A 12 5.81 12.97 -13.35
N SER A 13 6.20 12.38 -12.23
CA SER A 13 5.41 11.31 -11.58
C SER A 13 4.12 11.83 -10.95
N ILE A 14 4.13 13.01 -10.32
CA ILE A 14 2.96 13.60 -9.64
C ILE A 14 1.87 13.98 -10.66
N LEU A 15 2.25 14.47 -11.84
CA LEU A 15 1.29 14.84 -12.89
C LEU A 15 0.49 13.63 -13.41
N ARG A 16 1.01 12.42 -13.26
CA ARG A 16 0.33 11.18 -13.65
C ARG A 16 -0.91 10.87 -12.79
N PHE A 17 -1.09 11.54 -11.65
CA PHE A 17 -2.32 11.43 -10.86
C PHE A 17 -3.48 12.28 -11.40
N PHE A 18 -3.22 13.18 -12.35
CA PHE A 18 -4.26 14.06 -12.89
C PHE A 18 -5.48 13.32 -13.49
N PRO A 19 -5.36 12.15 -14.15
CA PRO A 19 -6.51 11.36 -14.59
C PRO A 19 -7.44 10.93 -13.45
N PHE A 20 -6.90 10.63 -12.27
CA PHE A 20 -7.68 10.20 -11.11
C PHE A 20 -8.57 11.31 -10.52
N THR A 21 -8.27 12.58 -10.83
CA THR A 21 -9.10 13.73 -10.42
C THR A 21 -10.39 13.88 -11.26
N LYS A 22 -10.58 13.07 -12.30
CA LYS A 22 -11.77 13.13 -13.16
C LYS A 22 -13.05 12.97 -12.33
N GLY A 23 -14.00 13.90 -12.45
CA GLY A 23 -15.22 13.97 -11.62
C GLY A 23 -15.10 14.87 -10.39
N PHE A 24 -13.88 15.20 -9.94
CA PHE A 24 -13.66 16.10 -8.80
C PHE A 24 -13.02 17.43 -9.19
N ARG A 25 -12.65 17.63 -10.46
CA ARG A 25 -11.95 18.82 -10.96
C ARG A 25 -12.66 20.13 -10.62
N LEU A 26 -14.00 20.16 -10.73
CA LEU A 26 -14.78 21.34 -10.39
C LEU A 26 -14.61 21.73 -8.91
N LYS A 27 -14.52 20.75 -8.00
CA LYS A 27 -14.30 21.00 -6.57
C LYS A 27 -12.91 21.55 -6.30
N PHE A 28 -11.87 21.07 -7.02
CA PHE A 28 -10.52 21.64 -6.95
C PHE A 28 -10.50 23.10 -7.41
N VAL A 29 -11.12 23.39 -8.56
CA VAL A 29 -11.22 24.75 -9.08
C VAL A 29 -12.00 25.66 -8.13
N LEU A 30 -13.13 25.20 -7.59
CA LEU A 30 -13.91 25.97 -6.62
C LEU A 30 -13.12 26.22 -5.33
N SER A 31 -12.38 25.24 -4.84
CA SER A 31 -11.48 25.41 -3.70
C SER A 31 -10.43 26.49 -3.97
N MET A 32 -9.79 26.46 -5.15
CA MET A 32 -8.79 27.46 -5.54
C MET A 32 -9.39 28.87 -5.63
N VAL A 33 -10.58 29.02 -6.23
CA VAL A 33 -11.29 30.31 -6.28
C VAL A 33 -11.58 30.82 -4.87
N MET A 34 -12.04 29.94 -3.97
CA MET A 34 -12.33 30.32 -2.59
C MET A 34 -11.05 30.70 -1.79
N VAL A 35 -9.90 30.10 -2.09
CA VAL A 35 -8.60 30.55 -1.53
C VAL A 35 -8.30 31.97 -1.97
N ILE A 36 -8.47 32.29 -3.24
CA ILE A 36 -8.25 33.63 -3.78
C ILE A 36 -9.16 34.65 -3.07
N VAL A 37 -10.47 34.33 -2.95
CA VAL A 37 -11.44 35.18 -2.24
C VAL A 37 -11.03 35.38 -0.79
N ALA A 38 -10.60 34.33 -0.10
CA ALA A 38 -10.16 34.41 1.29
C ALA A 38 -8.90 35.28 1.44
N VAL A 39 -7.92 35.13 0.57
CA VAL A 39 -6.70 35.96 0.56
C VAL A 39 -7.03 37.41 0.34
N VAL A 40 -7.83 37.75 -0.69
CA VAL A 40 -8.22 39.12 -0.98
C VAL A 40 -8.99 39.72 0.19
N ALA A 41 -9.95 39.00 0.76
CA ALA A 41 -10.73 39.49 1.91
C ALA A 41 -9.83 39.77 3.15
N ASN A 42 -8.85 38.90 3.44
CA ASN A 42 -7.90 39.12 4.53
C ASN A 42 -7.05 40.39 4.32
N TYR A 43 -6.66 40.69 3.06
CA TYR A 43 -5.88 41.89 2.75
C TYR A 43 -6.70 43.18 2.75
N MET A 44 -8.04 43.11 2.75
CA MET A 44 -8.89 44.28 2.87
C MET A 44 -8.91 44.87 4.30
N THR A 45 -8.72 44.05 5.34
CA THR A 45 -8.71 44.52 6.72
C THR A 45 -7.63 45.59 6.99
N PRO A 46 -6.32 45.39 6.64
CA PRO A 46 -5.31 46.45 6.74
C PRO A 46 -5.64 47.68 5.89
N GLN A 47 -6.30 47.54 4.75
CA GLN A 47 -6.72 48.67 3.93
C GLN A 47 -7.85 49.49 4.61
N VAL A 48 -8.80 48.82 5.25
CA VAL A 48 -9.83 49.53 6.05
C VAL A 48 -9.18 50.30 7.21
N ILE A 49 -8.19 49.70 7.90
CA ILE A 49 -7.44 50.37 8.96
C ILE A 49 -6.72 51.59 8.40
N ARG A 50 -6.05 51.49 7.25
CA ARG A 50 -5.38 52.59 6.56
C ARG A 50 -6.36 53.74 6.31
N VAL A 51 -7.47 53.46 5.64
CA VAL A 51 -8.48 54.46 5.30
C VAL A 51 -9.09 55.10 6.58
N THR A 52 -9.32 54.30 7.61
CA THR A 52 -9.85 54.82 8.90
C THR A 52 -8.88 55.79 9.55
N VAL A 53 -7.58 55.46 9.61
CA VAL A 53 -6.58 56.31 10.25
C VAL A 53 -6.29 57.55 9.41
N ASP A 54 -6.11 57.42 8.11
CA ASP A 54 -5.68 58.53 7.24
C ASP A 54 -6.82 59.44 6.85
N SER A 55 -8.01 58.93 6.51
CA SER A 55 -9.09 59.67 5.88
C SER A 55 -10.28 59.91 6.82
N VAL A 56 -10.55 59.04 7.79
CA VAL A 56 -11.68 59.23 8.74
C VAL A 56 -11.21 59.97 9.98
N ILE A 57 -10.10 59.54 10.61
CA ILE A 57 -9.53 60.22 11.81
C ILE A 57 -8.67 61.41 11.39
N GLY A 58 -7.80 61.20 10.36
CA GLY A 58 -6.98 62.23 9.73
C GLY A 58 -7.76 63.02 8.70
N ASP A 59 -7.02 63.95 8.02
CA ASP A 59 -7.64 64.89 7.08
C ASP A 59 -7.26 64.62 5.60
N THR A 60 -6.64 63.44 5.29
CA THR A 60 -6.28 63.08 3.93
C THR A 60 -7.50 62.73 3.09
N ALA A 61 -7.44 62.98 1.76
CA ALA A 61 -8.48 62.59 0.86
C ALA A 61 -8.64 61.04 0.80
N PHE A 62 -9.86 60.56 0.56
CA PHE A 62 -10.10 59.12 0.37
C PHE A 62 -9.35 58.57 -0.83
N ASN A 63 -8.37 57.74 -0.61
CA ASN A 63 -7.65 57.00 -1.63
C ASN A 63 -8.32 55.65 -1.88
N LEU A 64 -9.53 55.67 -2.43
CA LEU A 64 -10.39 54.52 -2.72
C LEU A 64 -10.91 54.60 -4.18
N PRO A 65 -11.36 53.50 -4.79
CA PRO A 65 -12.06 53.51 -6.07
C PRO A 65 -13.20 54.52 -6.06
N GLY A 66 -13.32 55.31 -7.11
CA GLY A 66 -14.24 56.45 -7.17
C GLY A 66 -15.73 56.10 -6.90
N PHE A 67 -16.17 54.89 -7.16
CA PHE A 67 -17.52 54.45 -6.81
C PHE A 67 -17.74 54.33 -5.29
N LEU A 68 -16.71 53.88 -4.57
CA LEU A 68 -16.75 53.80 -3.08
C LEU A 68 -16.71 55.19 -2.47
N VAL A 69 -15.90 56.11 -2.99
CA VAL A 69 -15.86 57.52 -2.53
C VAL A 69 -17.22 58.16 -2.68
N LYS A 70 -17.88 58.06 -3.87
CA LYS A 70 -19.23 58.57 -4.10
C LYS A 70 -20.26 57.95 -3.18
N TRP A 71 -20.16 56.69 -2.89
CA TRP A 71 -21.06 56.00 -1.94
C TRP A 71 -20.89 56.51 -0.50
N ILE A 72 -19.65 56.69 -0.05
CA ILE A 72 -19.34 57.28 1.27
C ILE A 72 -19.84 58.70 1.36
N GLU A 73 -19.64 59.54 0.32
CA GLU A 73 -20.13 60.92 0.25
C GLU A 73 -21.66 60.99 0.29
N ALA A 74 -22.34 60.09 -0.42
CA ALA A 74 -23.78 59.99 -0.41
C ALA A 74 -24.38 59.60 0.95
N MET A 75 -23.61 58.89 1.79
CA MET A 75 -24.01 58.49 3.16
C MET A 75 -23.72 59.54 4.21
N GLY A 76 -23.16 60.70 3.89
CA GLY A 76 -22.80 61.76 4.82
C GLY A 76 -21.29 62.02 4.93
N GLY A 77 -20.50 61.36 4.11
CA GLY A 77 -19.05 61.63 3.99
C GLY A 77 -18.20 61.25 5.21
N ARG A 78 -17.12 62.01 5.40
CA ARG A 78 -16.13 61.79 6.47
C ARG A 78 -16.74 62.02 7.87
N GLU A 79 -17.57 63.06 8.04
CA GLU A 79 -18.12 63.38 9.36
C GLU A 79 -19.01 62.25 9.90
N MET A 80 -19.86 61.69 9.06
CA MET A 80 -20.67 60.53 9.43
C MET A 80 -19.83 59.33 9.88
N LEU A 81 -18.76 59.03 9.14
CA LEU A 81 -17.84 57.91 9.53
C LEU A 81 -17.08 58.21 10.80
N ARG A 82 -16.76 59.49 11.09
CA ARG A 82 -16.06 59.91 12.33
C ARG A 82 -16.98 59.81 13.54
N GLU A 83 -18.24 60.17 13.42
CA GLU A 83 -19.25 60.01 14.46
C GLU A 83 -19.60 58.54 14.72
N HIS A 84 -19.54 57.72 13.67
CA HIS A 84 -19.91 56.30 13.72
C HIS A 84 -18.75 55.38 13.36
N ILE A 85 -17.59 55.53 13.99
CA ILE A 85 -16.35 54.79 13.70
C ILE A 85 -16.52 53.26 13.78
N LEU A 86 -17.55 52.79 14.50
CA LEU A 86 -17.95 51.40 14.56
C LEU A 86 -18.33 50.82 13.19
N ILE A 87 -18.70 51.67 12.20
CA ILE A 87 -18.95 51.21 10.82
C ILE A 87 -17.66 50.65 10.20
N CYS A 88 -16.53 51.30 10.41
CA CYS A 88 -15.23 50.79 9.90
C CYS A 88 -14.85 49.46 10.57
N ALA A 89 -15.15 49.30 11.85
CA ALA A 89 -14.98 48.04 12.54
C ALA A 89 -15.91 46.95 12.00
N ALA A 90 -17.18 47.30 11.75
CA ALA A 90 -18.16 46.36 11.15
C ALA A 90 -17.78 45.93 9.73
N VAL A 91 -17.22 46.84 8.90
CA VAL A 91 -16.70 46.52 7.58
C VAL A 91 -15.51 45.55 7.66
N SER A 92 -14.57 45.79 8.59
CA SER A 92 -13.44 44.90 8.85
C SER A 92 -13.92 43.51 9.30
N LEU A 93 -14.91 43.46 10.21
CA LEU A 93 -15.56 42.22 10.63
C LEU A 93 -16.24 41.50 9.46
N GLY A 94 -16.90 42.25 8.56
CA GLY A 94 -17.50 41.70 7.34
C GLY A 94 -16.47 41.00 6.45
N PHE A 95 -15.31 41.61 6.22
CA PHE A 95 -14.23 40.98 5.47
C PHE A 95 -13.67 39.74 6.19
N ALA A 96 -13.54 39.77 7.51
CA ALA A 96 -13.11 38.60 8.29
C ALA A 96 -14.12 37.44 8.18
N VAL A 97 -15.42 37.74 8.23
CA VAL A 97 -16.48 36.73 8.02
C VAL A 97 -16.42 36.14 6.59
N ILE A 98 -16.27 37.00 5.57
CA ILE A 98 -16.12 36.54 4.17
C ILE A 98 -14.88 35.64 4.04
N ALA A 99 -13.75 36.05 4.61
CA ALA A 99 -12.53 35.25 4.59
C ALA A 99 -12.70 33.89 5.32
N GLY A 100 -13.39 33.91 6.47
CA GLY A 100 -13.70 32.68 7.23
C GLY A 100 -14.58 31.71 6.44
N LEU A 101 -15.68 32.20 5.84
CA LEU A 101 -16.59 31.40 5.03
C LEU A 101 -15.90 30.86 3.76
N ALA A 102 -15.09 31.70 3.12
CA ALA A 102 -14.32 31.29 1.93
C ALA A 102 -13.27 30.22 2.27
N ASN A 103 -12.54 30.37 3.39
CA ASN A 103 -11.62 29.34 3.88
C ASN A 103 -12.34 28.03 4.21
N TYR A 104 -13.49 28.09 4.88
CA TYR A 104 -14.30 26.91 5.19
C TYR A 104 -14.76 26.21 3.90
N SER A 105 -15.32 26.97 2.94
CA SER A 105 -15.76 26.43 1.65
C SER A 105 -14.60 25.84 0.87
N SER A 106 -13.45 26.51 0.85
CA SER A 106 -12.24 25.98 0.19
C SER A 106 -11.82 24.66 0.79
N ARG A 107 -11.63 24.58 2.11
CA ARG A 107 -11.22 23.33 2.78
C ARG A 107 -12.22 22.20 2.57
N MET A 108 -13.52 22.47 2.68
CA MET A 108 -14.55 21.45 2.48
C MET A 108 -14.53 20.88 1.05
N ASN A 109 -14.43 21.75 0.03
CA ASN A 109 -14.36 21.31 -1.36
C ASN A 109 -13.07 20.57 -1.66
N LEU A 110 -11.93 21.03 -1.12
CA LEU A 110 -10.64 20.38 -1.26
C LEU A 110 -10.65 18.98 -0.65
N THR A 111 -11.09 18.85 0.61
CA THR A 111 -11.16 17.55 1.28
C THR A 111 -12.03 16.56 0.50
N ARG A 112 -13.23 16.98 0.08
CA ARG A 112 -14.10 16.12 -0.73
C ARG A 112 -13.49 15.72 -2.07
N ALA A 113 -12.72 16.60 -2.69
CA ALA A 113 -12.02 16.30 -3.95
C ALA A 113 -10.85 15.35 -3.74
N CYS A 114 -10.06 15.57 -2.68
CA CYS A 114 -8.93 14.72 -2.33
C CYS A 114 -9.35 13.32 -1.92
N GLU A 115 -10.30 13.18 -0.98
CA GLU A 115 -10.78 11.87 -0.53
C GLU A 115 -11.39 11.05 -1.67
N GLY A 116 -12.19 11.71 -2.55
CA GLY A 116 -12.73 11.03 -3.72
C GLY A 116 -11.66 10.60 -4.74
N THR A 117 -10.59 11.39 -4.89
CA THR A 117 -9.44 11.04 -5.76
C THR A 117 -8.66 9.88 -5.16
N VAL A 118 -8.39 9.92 -3.85
CA VAL A 118 -7.64 8.87 -3.13
C VAL A 118 -8.41 7.56 -3.10
N ALA A 119 -9.72 7.59 -2.86
CA ALA A 119 -10.56 6.39 -2.96
C ALA A 119 -10.41 5.72 -4.34
N ARG A 120 -10.47 6.52 -5.42
CA ARG A 120 -10.27 5.99 -6.78
C ARG A 120 -8.86 5.44 -7.02
N ILE A 121 -7.82 6.08 -6.46
CA ILE A 121 -6.45 5.54 -6.53
C ILE A 121 -6.40 4.19 -5.83
N ARG A 122 -6.94 4.06 -4.62
CA ARG A 122 -6.97 2.80 -3.86
C ARG A 122 -7.74 1.71 -4.60
N ASP A 123 -8.91 2.01 -5.13
CA ASP A 123 -9.72 1.06 -5.90
C ASP A 123 -8.98 0.56 -7.14
N THR A 124 -8.37 1.49 -7.90
CA THR A 124 -7.60 1.14 -9.10
C THR A 124 -6.37 0.31 -8.74
N LEU A 125 -5.64 0.71 -7.69
CA LEU A 125 -4.43 0.02 -7.24
C LEU A 125 -4.75 -1.39 -6.75
N PHE A 126 -5.77 -1.54 -5.90
CA PHE A 126 -6.18 -2.85 -5.40
C PHE A 126 -6.67 -3.76 -6.53
N GLY A 127 -7.52 -3.22 -7.41
CA GLY A 127 -7.98 -3.98 -8.56
C GLY A 127 -6.84 -4.39 -9.52
N HIS A 128 -5.82 -3.54 -9.69
CA HIS A 128 -4.65 -3.84 -10.50
C HIS A 128 -3.79 -4.94 -9.86
N ILE A 129 -3.50 -4.84 -8.56
CA ILE A 129 -2.72 -5.84 -7.81
C ILE A 129 -3.34 -7.24 -7.92
N GLN A 130 -4.68 -7.34 -7.88
CA GLN A 130 -5.38 -8.63 -8.02
C GLN A 130 -5.25 -9.26 -9.42
N ARG A 131 -4.85 -8.48 -10.43
CA ARG A 131 -4.66 -8.93 -11.81
C ARG A 131 -3.20 -9.10 -12.21
N LEU A 132 -2.26 -8.81 -11.30
CA LEU A 132 -0.84 -9.01 -11.55
C LEU A 132 -0.49 -10.51 -11.55
N PRO A 133 0.50 -10.93 -12.35
CA PRO A 133 0.95 -12.31 -12.41
C PRO A 133 1.43 -12.85 -11.07
N TYR A 134 1.25 -14.13 -10.83
CA TYR A 134 1.76 -14.80 -9.62
C TYR A 134 3.28 -14.62 -9.44
N ALA A 135 4.04 -14.64 -10.54
CA ALA A 135 5.48 -14.37 -10.54
C ALA A 135 5.82 -12.98 -9.93
N TRP A 136 5.00 -11.97 -10.22
CA TRP A 136 5.19 -10.64 -9.65
C TRP A 136 5.00 -10.65 -8.12
N HIS A 137 3.99 -11.36 -7.63
CA HIS A 137 3.74 -11.48 -6.17
C HIS A 137 4.87 -12.22 -5.44
N ASN A 138 5.49 -13.21 -6.07
CA ASN A 138 6.62 -13.94 -5.49
C ASN A 138 7.90 -13.11 -5.40
N THR A 139 8.10 -12.14 -6.31
CA THR A 139 9.28 -11.28 -6.32
C THR A 139 9.13 -10.05 -5.44
N HIS A 140 7.92 -9.74 -4.97
CA HIS A 140 7.62 -8.57 -4.15
C HIS A 140 7.13 -8.97 -2.75
N GLN A 141 7.75 -8.41 -1.72
CA GLN A 141 7.34 -8.69 -0.34
C GLN A 141 5.96 -8.09 -0.05
N THR A 142 5.07 -8.88 0.55
CA THR A 142 3.72 -8.44 0.92
C THR A 142 3.73 -7.17 1.79
N GLY A 143 4.71 -7.03 2.69
CA GLY A 143 4.86 -5.85 3.53
C GLY A 143 5.13 -4.57 2.74
N ASP A 144 5.97 -4.64 1.68
CA ASP A 144 6.23 -3.49 0.80
C ASP A 144 4.98 -3.11 -0.01
N ILE A 145 4.23 -4.10 -0.50
CA ILE A 145 2.97 -3.86 -1.21
C ILE A 145 1.96 -3.16 -0.28
N ILE A 146 1.80 -3.64 0.95
CA ILE A 146 0.91 -3.02 1.95
C ILE A 146 1.35 -1.59 2.25
N GLN A 147 2.65 -1.34 2.46
CA GLN A 147 3.19 0.00 2.70
C GLN A 147 2.89 0.95 1.53
N ARG A 148 3.05 0.50 0.29
CA ARG A 148 2.72 1.29 -0.91
C ARG A 148 1.22 1.59 -1.00
N CYS A 149 0.36 0.63 -0.71
CA CYS A 149 -1.10 0.79 -0.73
C CYS A 149 -1.63 1.70 0.40
N THR A 150 -0.93 1.81 1.51
CA THR A 150 -1.35 2.57 2.69
C THR A 150 -0.56 3.86 2.85
N GLN A 151 0.69 3.77 3.26
CA GLN A 151 1.52 4.92 3.62
C GLN A 151 1.89 5.81 2.43
N ASP A 152 2.28 5.23 1.28
CA ASP A 152 2.62 6.02 0.10
C ASP A 152 1.39 6.74 -0.47
N VAL A 153 0.22 6.09 -0.48
CA VAL A 153 -1.05 6.74 -0.85
C VAL A 153 -1.40 7.86 0.11
N GLU A 154 -1.16 7.68 1.42
CA GLU A 154 -1.41 8.71 2.44
C GLU A 154 -0.48 9.92 2.27
N LEU A 155 0.78 9.73 1.92
CA LEU A 155 1.72 10.83 1.60
C LEU A 155 1.23 11.62 0.38
N ILE A 156 0.73 10.96 -0.65
CA ILE A 156 0.12 11.63 -1.81
C ILE A 156 -1.14 12.38 -1.42
N ARG A 157 -1.99 11.80 -0.57
CA ARG A 157 -3.18 12.47 -0.02
C ARG A 157 -2.82 13.75 0.73
N ALA A 158 -1.88 13.66 1.66
CA ALA A 158 -1.42 14.81 2.46
C ALA A 158 -0.82 15.89 1.57
N PHE A 159 -0.06 15.52 0.55
CA PHE A 159 0.49 16.48 -0.40
C PHE A 159 -0.61 17.25 -1.16
N VAL A 160 -1.59 16.55 -1.70
CA VAL A 160 -2.66 17.17 -2.50
C VAL A 160 -3.62 17.98 -1.61
N SER A 161 -3.96 17.47 -0.39
CA SER A 161 -4.92 18.12 0.50
C SER A 161 -4.36 19.35 1.23
N ASP A 162 -3.09 19.29 1.62
CA ASP A 162 -2.53 20.30 2.51
C ASP A 162 -1.42 21.11 1.83
N GLN A 163 -0.43 20.44 1.26
CA GLN A 163 0.81 21.08 0.83
C GLN A 163 0.67 21.83 -0.50
N LEU A 164 0.00 21.24 -1.50
CA LEU A 164 -0.18 21.88 -2.81
C LEU A 164 -0.99 23.18 -2.68
N MET A 165 -2.06 23.17 -1.89
CA MET A 165 -2.87 24.36 -1.64
C MET A 165 -2.13 25.39 -0.79
N GLU A 166 -1.31 24.97 0.16
CA GLU A 166 -0.48 25.88 0.95
C GLU A 166 0.60 26.56 0.10
N VAL A 167 1.20 25.85 -0.88
CA VAL A 167 2.11 26.48 -1.87
C VAL A 167 1.38 27.57 -2.66
N ILE A 168 0.21 27.25 -3.22
CA ILE A 168 -0.59 28.20 -4.00
C ILE A 168 -0.98 29.41 -3.15
N ARG A 169 -1.46 29.16 -1.94
CA ARG A 169 -1.83 30.21 -0.98
C ARG A 169 -0.64 31.10 -0.65
N THR A 170 0.52 30.52 -0.33
CA THR A 170 1.75 31.23 0.01
C THR A 170 2.22 32.13 -1.14
N VAL A 171 2.24 31.60 -2.37
CA VAL A 171 2.60 32.38 -3.56
C VAL A 171 1.62 33.56 -3.76
N LEU A 172 0.31 33.33 -3.64
CA LEU A 172 -0.70 34.37 -3.71
C LEU A 172 -0.49 35.45 -2.63
N LEU A 173 -0.26 35.02 -1.38
CA LEU A 173 0.00 35.93 -0.26
C LEU A 173 1.23 36.82 -0.54
N ILE A 174 2.34 36.24 -1.00
CA ILE A 174 3.56 36.99 -1.32
C ILE A 174 3.28 38.00 -2.45
N VAL A 175 2.68 37.55 -3.54
CA VAL A 175 2.40 38.41 -4.71
C VAL A 175 1.46 39.57 -4.36
N VAL A 176 0.35 39.28 -3.67
CA VAL A 176 -0.64 40.31 -3.30
C VAL A 176 -0.06 41.28 -2.26
N SER A 177 0.67 40.78 -1.25
CA SER A 177 1.34 41.66 -0.26
C SER A 177 2.29 42.61 -0.94
N LEU A 178 3.24 42.09 -1.73
CA LEU A 178 4.22 42.92 -2.40
C LEU A 178 3.55 43.92 -3.36
N ALA A 179 2.56 43.49 -4.16
CA ALA A 179 1.84 44.38 -5.04
C ALA A 179 1.21 45.56 -4.27
N LEU A 180 0.52 45.30 -3.15
CA LEU A 180 -0.07 46.34 -2.31
C LEU A 180 1.00 47.24 -1.65
N MET A 181 2.09 46.67 -1.14
CA MET A 181 3.17 47.41 -0.54
C MET A 181 3.87 48.33 -1.54
N PHE A 182 4.11 47.86 -2.77
CA PHE A 182 4.70 48.69 -3.84
C PHE A 182 3.81 49.87 -4.26
N THR A 183 2.49 49.77 -4.17
CA THR A 183 1.59 50.91 -4.41
C THR A 183 1.64 51.98 -3.31
N MET A 184 2.07 51.63 -2.09
CA MET A 184 2.19 52.54 -0.95
C MET A 184 3.55 53.25 -0.92
N ASN A 185 4.62 52.47 -0.83
CA ASN A 185 5.98 53.00 -0.85
C ASN A 185 6.97 52.01 -1.47
N PRO A 186 7.45 52.28 -2.70
CA PRO A 186 8.38 51.38 -3.41
C PRO A 186 9.73 51.19 -2.68
N GLN A 187 10.27 52.21 -2.00
CA GLN A 187 11.56 52.14 -1.32
C GLN A 187 11.47 51.20 -0.09
N LEU A 188 10.42 51.34 0.72
CA LEU A 188 10.21 50.48 1.86
C LEU A 188 9.90 49.04 1.41
N SER A 189 9.18 48.87 0.27
CA SER A 189 8.89 47.54 -0.31
C SER A 189 10.14 46.82 -0.80
N LEU A 190 11.12 47.52 -1.32
CA LEU A 190 12.41 46.95 -1.69
C LEU A 190 13.18 46.39 -0.50
N ILE A 191 13.06 47.04 0.70
CA ILE A 191 13.65 46.53 1.93
C ILE A 191 13.02 45.17 2.27
N VAL A 192 11.67 45.06 2.25
CA VAL A 192 10.99 43.78 2.49
C VAL A 192 11.42 42.73 1.48
N LEU A 193 11.46 43.12 0.18
CA LEU A 193 11.86 42.21 -0.90
C LEU A 193 13.28 41.67 -0.71
N ALA A 194 14.21 42.49 -0.15
CA ALA A 194 15.60 42.07 0.14
C ALA A 194 15.68 41.04 1.27
N PHE A 195 14.77 41.05 2.23
CA PHE A 195 14.71 40.04 3.30
C PHE A 195 14.24 38.67 2.81
N ILE A 196 13.35 38.60 1.82
CA ILE A 196 12.78 37.34 1.33
C ILE A 196 13.85 36.33 0.89
N PRO A 197 14.82 36.66 -0.01
CA PRO A 197 15.86 35.72 -0.41
C PRO A 197 16.79 35.32 0.75
N VAL A 198 17.04 36.23 1.71
CA VAL A 198 17.89 35.92 2.88
C VAL A 198 17.19 34.89 3.78
N VAL A 199 15.92 35.12 4.14
CA VAL A 199 15.12 34.18 4.94
C VAL A 199 14.99 32.83 4.21
N LEU A 200 14.75 32.87 2.91
CA LEU A 200 14.63 31.65 2.11
C LEU A 200 15.95 30.86 2.07
N ALA A 201 17.10 31.54 1.88
CA ALA A 201 18.41 30.90 1.88
C ALA A 201 18.71 30.21 3.23
N VAL A 202 18.46 30.89 4.36
CA VAL A 202 18.62 30.33 5.69
C VAL A 202 17.71 29.10 5.87
N SER A 203 16.43 29.21 5.51
CA SER A 203 15.47 28.10 5.60
C SER A 203 15.91 26.89 4.75
N ILE A 204 16.45 27.09 3.53
CA ILE A 204 16.94 26.00 2.67
C ILE A 204 18.20 25.35 3.28
N ILE A 205 19.12 26.14 3.83
CA ILE A 205 20.34 25.61 4.47
C ILE A 205 19.97 24.71 5.65
N PHE A 206 19.13 25.22 6.56
CA PHE A 206 18.67 24.43 7.71
C PHE A 206 17.89 23.21 7.27
N PHE A 207 17.05 23.35 6.27
CA PHE A 207 16.31 22.22 5.69
C PHE A 207 17.25 21.07 5.27
N VAL A 208 18.34 21.37 4.58
CA VAL A 208 19.33 20.36 4.14
C VAL A 208 20.03 19.71 5.34
N ILE A 209 20.41 20.53 6.35
CA ILE A 209 21.07 20.04 7.57
C ILE A 209 20.14 19.14 8.37
N VAL A 210 18.92 19.61 8.68
CA VAL A 210 17.90 18.86 9.40
C VAL A 210 17.56 17.57 8.67
N GLY A 211 17.39 17.61 7.34
CA GLY A 211 17.06 16.43 6.56
C GLY A 211 18.13 15.32 6.62
N LYS A 212 19.42 15.70 6.64
CA LYS A 212 20.52 14.73 6.81
C LYS A 212 20.52 14.09 8.19
N ARG A 213 20.30 14.88 9.26
CA ARG A 213 20.27 14.39 10.64
C ARG A 213 19.02 13.56 10.92
N PHE A 214 17.87 14.00 10.40
CA PHE A 214 16.61 13.26 10.48
C PHE A 214 16.74 11.86 9.89
N ARG A 215 17.40 11.71 8.73
CA ARG A 215 17.61 10.39 8.12
C ARG A 215 18.37 9.43 9.03
N ILE A 216 19.39 9.92 9.75
CA ILE A 216 20.17 9.09 10.70
C ILE A 216 19.29 8.66 11.87
N ALA A 217 18.49 9.57 12.42
CA ALA A 217 17.56 9.27 13.51
C ALA A 217 16.50 8.26 13.05
N ASP A 218 15.92 8.42 11.87
CA ASP A 218 14.93 7.54 11.26
C ASP A 218 15.48 6.11 10.99
N GLU A 219 16.71 6.02 10.46
CA GLU A 219 17.40 4.73 10.28
C GLU A 219 17.62 4.01 11.63
N THR A 220 17.94 4.76 12.68
CA THR A 220 18.14 4.21 14.03
C THR A 220 16.80 3.78 14.65
N GLU A 221 15.72 4.54 14.43
CA GLU A 221 14.36 4.16 14.82
C GLU A 221 13.93 2.84 14.15
N GLY A 222 14.22 2.71 12.86
CA GLY A 222 13.97 1.46 12.12
C GLY A 222 14.70 0.26 12.73
N GLN A 223 15.96 0.44 13.15
CA GLN A 223 16.75 -0.62 13.82
C GLN A 223 16.18 -0.96 15.22
N LEU A 224 15.76 0.04 15.99
CA LEU A 224 15.11 -0.16 17.27
C LEU A 224 13.79 -0.91 17.14
N THR A 225 12.97 -0.53 16.17
CA THR A 225 11.69 -1.18 15.86
C THR A 225 11.90 -2.64 15.43
N ALA A 226 12.89 -2.92 14.59
CA ALA A 226 13.25 -4.28 14.19
C ALA A 226 13.68 -5.13 15.40
N LEU A 227 14.45 -4.56 16.33
CA LEU A 227 14.85 -5.23 17.56
C LEU A 227 13.64 -5.58 18.46
N VAL A 228 12.68 -4.66 18.59
CA VAL A 228 11.43 -4.91 19.32
C VAL A 228 10.63 -6.03 18.65
N GLN A 229 10.48 -5.98 17.33
CA GLN A 229 9.76 -7.01 16.57
C GLN A 229 10.42 -8.38 16.71
N GLU A 230 11.76 -8.47 16.62
CA GLU A 230 12.54 -9.69 16.83
C GLU A 230 12.24 -10.29 18.20
N ASN A 231 12.31 -9.45 19.26
CA ASN A 231 12.08 -9.88 20.64
C ASN A 231 10.63 -10.31 20.90
N LEU A 232 9.64 -9.60 20.35
CA LEU A 232 8.24 -9.98 20.50
C LEU A 232 7.91 -11.28 19.78
N THR A 233 8.47 -11.49 18.60
CA THR A 233 8.31 -12.73 17.84
C THR A 233 9.02 -13.89 18.52
N GLY A 234 10.23 -13.65 19.03
CA GLY A 234 11.08 -14.63 19.70
C GLY A 234 10.88 -14.73 21.21
N VAL A 235 9.85 -14.12 21.81
CA VAL A 235 9.68 -14.02 23.28
C VAL A 235 9.73 -15.37 24.00
N ARG A 236 9.21 -16.43 23.37
CA ARG A 236 9.25 -17.79 23.93
C ARG A 236 10.68 -18.30 24.04
N VAL A 237 11.53 -17.99 23.07
CA VAL A 237 12.95 -18.37 23.06
C VAL A 237 13.69 -17.58 24.13
N VAL A 238 13.51 -16.27 24.20
CA VAL A 238 14.12 -15.41 25.22
C VAL A 238 13.78 -15.91 26.63
N ARG A 239 12.51 -16.25 26.88
CA ARG A 239 12.03 -16.81 28.14
C ARG A 239 12.58 -18.21 28.44
N ALA A 240 12.59 -19.09 27.45
CA ALA A 240 13.09 -20.45 27.61
C ALA A 240 14.57 -20.50 28.01
N PHE A 241 15.36 -19.53 27.54
CA PHE A 241 16.80 -19.44 27.84
C PHE A 241 17.13 -18.44 28.96
N GLY A 242 16.15 -17.78 29.60
CA GLY A 242 16.37 -16.82 30.70
C GLY A 242 17.22 -15.61 30.29
N ARG A 243 17.09 -15.14 29.04
CA ARG A 243 17.93 -14.07 28.45
C ARG A 243 17.28 -12.70 28.48
N GLU A 244 16.23 -12.48 29.27
CA GLU A 244 15.50 -11.22 29.35
C GLU A 244 16.40 -10.02 29.65
N ARG A 245 17.35 -10.22 30.61
CA ARG A 245 18.27 -9.15 30.99
C ARG A 245 19.20 -8.73 29.85
N PHE A 246 19.70 -9.70 29.10
CA PHE A 246 20.53 -9.43 27.92
C PHE A 246 19.79 -8.65 26.85
N GLU A 247 18.55 -9.02 26.54
CA GLU A 247 17.74 -8.31 25.55
C GLU A 247 17.33 -6.91 26.01
N ILE A 248 17.04 -6.71 27.31
CA ILE A 248 16.79 -5.39 27.89
C ILE A 248 18.04 -4.49 27.75
N GLU A 249 19.23 -5.00 28.05
CA GLU A 249 20.49 -4.24 27.90
C GLU A 249 20.78 -3.91 26.42
N ARG A 250 20.49 -4.83 25.51
CA ARG A 250 20.61 -4.64 24.06
C ARG A 250 19.65 -3.54 23.56
N PHE A 251 18.39 -3.58 24.04
CA PHE A 251 17.39 -2.57 23.76
C PHE A 251 17.81 -1.20 24.29
N ASN A 252 18.21 -1.11 25.57
CA ASN A 252 18.59 0.16 26.19
C ASN A 252 19.73 0.84 25.44
N ARG A 253 20.78 0.11 25.07
CA ARG A 253 21.88 0.67 24.26
C ARG A 253 21.41 1.28 22.95
N LYS A 254 20.48 0.60 22.27
CA LYS A 254 19.97 1.09 20.99
C LYS A 254 19.00 2.25 21.18
N ASN A 255 18.24 2.24 22.27
CA ASN A 255 17.35 3.33 22.65
C ASN A 255 18.13 4.59 23.06
N ASP A 256 19.23 4.44 23.77
CA ASP A 256 20.12 5.56 24.13
C ASP A 256 20.71 6.22 22.87
N GLU A 257 21.20 5.39 21.92
CA GLU A 257 21.71 5.87 20.63
C GLU A 257 20.62 6.64 19.84
N PHE A 258 19.40 6.12 19.81
CA PHE A 258 18.25 6.77 19.19
C PHE A 258 17.91 8.10 19.87
N CYS A 259 17.91 8.11 21.22
CA CYS A 259 17.68 9.30 22.00
C CYS A 259 18.71 10.40 21.71
N ASP A 260 20.00 10.05 21.65
CA ASP A 260 21.09 10.98 21.37
C ASP A 260 20.92 11.65 20.00
N TYR A 261 20.57 10.88 18.96
CA TYR A 261 20.30 11.45 17.63
C TYR A 261 19.09 12.38 17.61
N TRP A 262 18.02 12.07 18.36
CA TRP A 262 16.85 12.95 18.48
C TRP A 262 17.15 14.22 19.27
N VAL A 263 17.97 14.15 20.32
CA VAL A 263 18.43 15.32 21.07
C VAL A 263 19.28 16.23 20.20
N ASP A 264 20.23 15.67 19.43
CA ASP A 264 21.05 16.41 18.46
C ASP A 264 20.16 17.09 17.40
N LEU A 265 19.22 16.38 16.84
CA LEU A 265 18.26 16.89 15.87
C LEU A 265 17.42 18.01 16.48
N GLY A 266 16.92 17.82 17.70
CA GLY A 266 16.18 18.83 18.46
C GLY A 266 16.98 20.11 18.69
N GLY A 267 18.28 20.00 18.99
CA GLY A 267 19.20 21.12 19.11
C GLY A 267 19.32 21.93 17.81
N ILE A 268 19.50 21.24 16.67
CA ILE A 268 19.58 21.89 15.34
C ILE A 268 18.25 22.56 14.98
N MET A 269 17.12 21.90 15.23
CA MET A 269 15.79 22.46 14.98
C MET A 269 15.53 23.69 15.86
N SER A 270 15.94 23.65 17.13
CA SER A 270 15.82 24.80 18.04
C SER A 270 16.64 26.01 17.55
N LEU A 271 17.84 25.75 17.00
CA LEU A 271 18.66 26.80 16.41
C LEU A 271 18.02 27.39 15.14
N ASP A 272 17.42 26.56 14.28
CA ASP A 272 16.65 27.02 13.10
C ASP A 272 15.50 27.94 13.50
N TRP A 273 14.71 27.53 14.52
CA TRP A 273 13.62 28.34 15.04
C TRP A 273 14.12 29.68 15.61
N ALA A 274 15.16 29.65 16.43
CA ALA A 274 15.72 30.84 17.07
C ALA A 274 16.29 31.84 16.03
N LEU A 275 17.04 31.35 15.04
CA LEU A 275 17.55 32.19 13.95
C LEU A 275 16.44 32.73 13.06
N GLY A 276 15.43 31.93 12.77
CA GLY A 276 14.25 32.34 12.03
C GLY A 276 13.47 33.44 12.74
N ASP A 277 13.29 33.34 14.06
CA ASP A 277 12.62 34.36 14.87
C ASP A 277 13.47 35.63 14.96
N LEU A 278 14.79 35.51 15.11
CA LEU A 278 15.71 36.63 15.05
C LEU A 278 15.63 37.38 13.70
N MET A 279 15.63 36.65 12.57
CA MET A 279 15.50 37.25 11.23
C MET A 279 14.15 37.96 11.06
N ALA A 280 13.07 37.35 11.51
CA ALA A 280 11.73 37.93 11.50
C ALA A 280 11.69 39.23 12.35
N GLY A 281 12.26 39.21 13.56
CA GLY A 281 12.36 40.34 14.45
C GLY A 281 13.19 41.47 13.82
N LEU A 282 14.34 41.15 13.21
CA LEU A 282 15.17 42.14 12.50
C LEU A 282 14.42 42.76 11.31
N GLN A 283 13.70 41.94 10.52
CA GLN A 283 12.87 42.45 9.43
C GLN A 283 11.81 43.42 9.93
N VAL A 284 11.04 43.07 10.97
CA VAL A 284 10.01 43.93 11.55
C VAL A 284 10.62 45.20 12.11
N LEU A 285 11.72 45.10 12.87
CA LEU A 285 12.42 46.26 13.43
C LEU A 285 12.91 47.21 12.34
N THR A 286 13.55 46.68 11.27
CA THR A 286 14.03 47.46 10.13
C THR A 286 12.90 48.22 9.43
N ILE A 287 11.75 47.55 9.25
CA ILE A 287 10.57 48.15 8.61
C ILE A 287 9.94 49.21 9.49
N ILE A 288 9.87 49.01 10.82
CA ILE A 288 9.38 50.01 11.74
C ILE A 288 10.31 51.23 11.73
N ALA A 289 11.62 51.06 11.87
CA ALA A 289 12.57 52.15 11.88
C ALA A 289 12.58 52.96 10.55
N ALA A 290 12.64 52.25 9.40
CA ALA A 290 12.53 52.89 8.11
C ALA A 290 11.16 53.54 7.87
N GLY A 291 10.07 52.88 8.27
CA GLY A 291 8.72 53.38 8.13
C GLY A 291 8.49 54.71 8.93
N VAL A 292 8.95 54.77 10.18
CA VAL A 292 8.90 56.01 10.97
C VAL A 292 9.66 57.13 10.29
N PHE A 293 10.85 56.84 9.73
CA PHE A 293 11.65 57.83 8.96
C PHE A 293 10.91 58.34 7.73
N PHE A 294 10.21 57.47 6.98
CA PHE A 294 9.40 57.88 5.82
C PHE A 294 8.15 58.64 6.21
N VAL A 295 7.53 58.33 7.38
CA VAL A 295 6.39 59.10 7.93
C VAL A 295 6.83 60.50 8.33
N GLU A 296 7.95 60.64 9.05
CA GLU A 296 8.50 61.95 9.46
C GLU A 296 8.78 62.85 8.24
N ARG A 297 9.23 62.28 7.13
CA ARG A 297 9.47 63.00 5.86
C ARG A 297 8.23 63.26 5.02
N GLY A 298 7.04 62.82 5.47
CA GLY A 298 5.80 62.93 4.71
C GLY A 298 5.71 62.08 3.46
N ALA A 299 6.64 61.11 3.28
CA ALA A 299 6.67 60.18 2.18
C ALA A 299 5.74 58.94 2.38
N LEU A 300 5.20 58.79 3.58
CA LEU A 300 4.26 57.74 3.99
C LEU A 300 3.26 58.30 5.01
N THR A 301 1.97 57.93 4.90
CA THR A 301 1.00 58.31 5.92
C THR A 301 1.04 57.37 7.14
N ALA A 302 0.46 57.75 8.26
CA ALA A 302 0.39 56.91 9.45
C ALA A 302 -0.44 55.64 9.19
N GLY A 303 -1.53 55.75 8.46
CA GLY A 303 -2.36 54.59 8.10
C GLY A 303 -1.68 53.66 7.10
N GLU A 304 -0.92 54.21 6.13
CA GLU A 304 -0.09 53.41 5.22
C GLU A 304 1.00 52.67 5.98
N PHE A 305 1.64 53.30 6.97
CA PHE A 305 2.63 52.63 7.81
C PHE A 305 2.04 51.46 8.60
N LEU A 306 0.85 51.63 9.21
CA LEU A 306 0.15 50.56 9.91
C LEU A 306 -0.22 49.40 8.97
N ALA A 307 -0.78 49.71 7.78
CA ALA A 307 -1.10 48.69 6.81
C ALA A 307 0.14 47.97 6.29
N PHE A 308 1.24 48.69 6.04
CA PHE A 308 2.51 48.13 5.63
C PHE A 308 3.09 47.14 6.65
N THR A 309 3.07 47.51 7.92
CA THR A 309 3.50 46.67 9.04
C THR A 309 2.65 45.40 9.15
N ALA A 310 1.32 45.53 8.97
CA ALA A 310 0.40 44.39 8.94
C ALA A 310 0.71 43.44 7.78
N TYR A 311 0.91 43.96 6.57
CA TYR A 311 1.29 43.12 5.39
C TYR A 311 2.62 42.44 5.58
N ASN A 312 3.62 43.13 6.15
CA ASN A 312 4.88 42.52 6.47
C ASN A 312 4.73 41.33 7.44
N SER A 313 3.95 41.52 8.50
CA SER A 313 3.68 40.45 9.49
C SER A 313 3.00 39.24 8.85
N MET A 314 2.11 39.47 7.88
CA MET A 314 1.46 38.39 7.12
C MET A 314 2.42 37.60 6.22
N LEU A 315 3.56 38.19 5.81
CA LEU A 315 4.56 37.56 4.94
C LEU A 315 5.56 36.67 5.67
N VAL A 316 5.89 36.99 6.92
CA VAL A 316 6.99 36.37 7.68
C VAL A 316 6.85 34.84 7.73
N TRP A 317 5.71 34.34 8.19
CA TRP A 317 5.49 32.90 8.34
C TRP A 317 5.39 32.15 7.01
N PRO A 318 4.63 32.58 5.99
CA PRO A 318 4.58 31.91 4.69
C PRO A 318 5.93 31.79 4.01
N VAL A 319 6.78 32.81 4.06
CA VAL A 319 8.12 32.76 3.45
C VAL A 319 9.00 31.70 4.12
N ARG A 320 8.97 31.61 5.45
CA ARG A 320 9.70 30.57 6.21
C ARG A 320 9.22 29.16 5.89
N SER A 321 7.91 28.97 5.68
CA SER A 321 7.34 27.63 5.41
C SER A 321 7.70 27.07 4.03
N LEU A 322 8.13 27.89 3.06
CA LEU A 322 8.47 27.43 1.71
C LEU A 322 9.55 26.35 1.68
N GLY A 323 10.59 26.46 2.53
CA GLY A 323 11.65 25.46 2.62
C GLY A 323 11.11 24.06 2.98
N ARG A 324 10.18 23.99 3.94
CA ARG A 324 9.53 22.75 4.35
C ARG A 324 8.68 22.15 3.22
N LEU A 325 7.94 22.98 2.50
CA LEU A 325 7.07 22.54 1.39
C LEU A 325 7.87 21.87 0.26
N LEU A 326 9.09 22.34 -0.03
CA LEU A 326 9.98 21.71 -1.01
C LEU A 326 10.39 20.28 -0.60
N SER A 327 10.57 20.03 0.70
CA SER A 327 10.86 18.70 1.23
C SER A 327 9.73 17.72 0.99
N GLU A 328 8.54 18.13 1.37
CA GLU A 328 7.35 17.28 1.25
C GLU A 328 7.07 16.93 -0.23
N LEU A 329 7.34 17.87 -1.14
CA LEU A 329 7.27 17.60 -2.58
C LEU A 329 8.23 16.48 -3.00
N SER A 330 9.46 16.48 -2.48
CA SER A 330 10.44 15.42 -2.78
C SER A 330 9.99 14.05 -2.28
N LYS A 331 9.51 13.95 -1.03
CA LYS A 331 8.98 12.70 -0.47
C LYS A 331 7.81 12.17 -1.30
N THR A 332 6.85 13.03 -1.61
CA THR A 332 5.68 12.68 -2.43
C THR A 332 6.07 12.20 -3.82
N SER A 333 7.12 12.77 -4.41
CA SER A 333 7.61 12.33 -5.71
C SER A 333 8.17 10.90 -5.67
N ILE A 334 8.87 10.52 -4.60
CA ILE A 334 9.38 9.16 -4.39
C ILE A 334 8.21 8.19 -4.23
N SER A 335 7.26 8.49 -3.33
CA SER A 335 6.07 7.65 -3.12
C SER A 335 5.24 7.50 -4.40
N SER A 336 5.11 8.58 -5.18
CA SER A 336 4.47 8.56 -6.50
C SER A 336 5.15 7.56 -7.44
N THR A 337 6.47 7.59 -7.53
CA THR A 337 7.24 6.67 -8.38
C THR A 337 7.01 5.22 -7.98
N ARG A 338 7.10 4.92 -6.67
CA ARG A 338 6.86 3.57 -6.13
C ARG A 338 5.44 3.06 -6.41
N LEU A 339 4.45 3.95 -6.38
CA LEU A 339 3.07 3.59 -6.68
C LEU A 339 2.88 3.25 -8.17
N PHE A 340 3.51 4.06 -9.05
CA PHE A 340 3.46 3.80 -10.48
C PHE A 340 4.28 2.59 -10.93
N GLU A 341 5.29 2.16 -10.18
CA GLU A 341 5.94 0.86 -10.41
C GLU A 341 4.94 -0.29 -10.33
N ILE A 342 3.97 -0.23 -9.39
CA ILE A 342 2.89 -1.22 -9.34
C ILE A 342 1.92 -1.02 -10.50
N LEU A 343 1.40 0.20 -10.71
CA LEU A 343 0.37 0.48 -11.71
C LEU A 343 0.85 0.29 -13.16
N ASP A 344 2.15 0.35 -13.41
CA ASP A 344 2.77 0.13 -14.72
C ASP A 344 3.18 -1.34 -14.94
N ALA A 345 3.12 -2.18 -13.89
CA ALA A 345 3.38 -3.61 -14.02
C ALA A 345 2.34 -4.27 -14.95
N ALA A 346 2.79 -5.17 -15.81
CA ALA A 346 1.91 -5.82 -16.76
C ALA A 346 0.94 -6.77 -16.04
N GLU A 347 -0.36 -6.63 -16.31
CA GLU A 347 -1.39 -7.55 -15.84
C GLU A 347 -1.32 -8.89 -16.59
N GLU A 348 -1.84 -9.97 -16.00
CA GLU A 348 -2.08 -11.21 -16.72
C GLU A 348 -3.04 -10.96 -17.89
N GLN A 349 -2.64 -11.41 -19.08
CA GLN A 349 -3.44 -11.27 -20.30
C GLN A 349 -3.70 -12.63 -20.92
N ASP A 350 -4.95 -12.87 -21.28
CA ASP A 350 -5.30 -14.00 -22.13
C ASP A 350 -5.02 -13.70 -23.60
N VAL A 351 -4.91 -14.76 -24.40
CA VAL A 351 -4.83 -14.60 -25.86
C VAL A 351 -6.11 -13.97 -26.42
N PRO A 352 -6.05 -13.31 -27.57
CA PRO A 352 -7.27 -12.84 -28.24
C PRO A 352 -8.22 -14.02 -28.54
N ALA A 353 -9.49 -13.88 -28.16
CA ALA A 353 -10.54 -14.90 -28.29
C ALA A 353 -10.18 -16.25 -27.60
N PRO A 354 -10.03 -16.28 -26.26
CA PRO A 354 -9.65 -17.48 -25.54
C PRO A 354 -10.75 -18.55 -25.57
N GLU A 355 -10.33 -19.81 -25.60
CA GLU A 355 -11.23 -20.96 -25.58
C GLU A 355 -11.74 -21.25 -24.15
N LYS A 356 -12.93 -21.85 -24.05
CA LYS A 356 -13.56 -22.25 -22.79
C LYS A 356 -14.06 -23.70 -22.85
N PRO A 357 -13.16 -24.69 -23.05
CA PRO A 357 -13.57 -26.09 -23.12
C PRO A 357 -13.94 -26.61 -21.72
N GLU A 358 -14.76 -27.69 -21.69
CA GLU A 358 -14.92 -28.48 -20.47
C GLU A 358 -13.65 -29.34 -20.27
N LEU A 359 -13.10 -29.34 -19.05
CA LEU A 359 -11.84 -30.01 -18.72
C LEU A 359 -12.07 -31.49 -18.34
N THR A 360 -12.72 -32.25 -19.21
CA THR A 360 -13.07 -33.68 -18.99
C THR A 360 -12.14 -34.65 -19.73
N GLY A 361 -11.17 -34.14 -20.48
CA GLY A 361 -10.25 -34.98 -21.27
C GLY A 361 -8.93 -35.29 -20.57
N ASP A 362 -8.09 -36.09 -21.24
CA ASP A 362 -6.75 -36.43 -20.80
C ASP A 362 -5.90 -35.16 -20.65
N ILE A 363 -5.04 -35.10 -19.61
CA ILE A 363 -4.05 -34.05 -19.42
C ILE A 363 -2.71 -34.56 -19.94
N VAL A 364 -2.14 -33.87 -20.92
CA VAL A 364 -0.88 -34.27 -21.55
C VAL A 364 0.18 -33.19 -21.36
N PHE A 365 1.31 -33.57 -20.78
CA PHE A 365 2.53 -32.81 -20.78
C PHE A 365 3.40 -33.37 -21.91
N ASP A 366 3.83 -32.52 -22.83
CA ASP A 366 4.59 -32.91 -24.01
C ASP A 366 5.87 -32.06 -24.12
N HIS A 367 7.02 -32.73 -23.86
CA HIS A 367 8.36 -32.14 -23.86
C HIS A 367 8.50 -30.85 -23.06
N VAL A 368 7.86 -30.77 -21.88
CA VAL A 368 7.81 -29.54 -21.05
C VAL A 368 9.13 -29.30 -20.34
N SER A 369 9.75 -28.16 -20.64
CA SER A 369 10.89 -27.61 -19.91
C SER A 369 10.50 -26.27 -19.28
N PHE A 370 11.01 -25.97 -18.09
CA PHE A 370 10.66 -24.74 -17.38
C PHE A 370 11.73 -24.29 -16.41
N ASN A 371 12.00 -22.97 -16.39
CA ASN A 371 12.77 -22.28 -15.37
C ASN A 371 11.97 -21.09 -14.82
N TYR A 372 12.20 -20.76 -13.55
CA TYR A 372 11.60 -19.55 -12.97
C TYR A 372 12.30 -18.29 -13.51
N PRO A 373 11.58 -17.16 -13.68
CA PRO A 373 12.14 -15.92 -14.23
C PRO A 373 13.39 -15.40 -13.49
N ASP A 374 13.52 -15.71 -12.19
CA ASP A 374 14.65 -15.28 -11.35
C ASP A 374 15.77 -16.35 -11.24
N SER A 375 15.64 -17.47 -11.93
CA SER A 375 16.58 -18.58 -11.91
C SER A 375 17.17 -18.83 -13.31
N SER A 376 18.44 -19.19 -13.36
CA SER A 376 19.09 -19.67 -14.59
C SER A 376 19.15 -21.21 -14.66
N VAL A 377 18.53 -21.88 -13.68
CA VAL A 377 18.53 -23.36 -13.60
C VAL A 377 17.14 -23.85 -13.99
N ASP A 378 17.11 -24.80 -14.93
CA ASP A 378 15.88 -25.46 -15.31
C ASP A 378 15.37 -26.31 -14.13
N VAL A 379 14.11 -26.10 -13.78
CA VAL A 379 13.42 -26.85 -12.72
C VAL A 379 12.72 -28.07 -13.29
N LEU A 380 12.30 -28.01 -14.56
CA LEU A 380 11.78 -29.14 -15.34
C LEU A 380 12.56 -29.22 -16.67
N GLU A 381 12.94 -30.41 -17.04
CA GLU A 381 13.70 -30.69 -18.24
C GLU A 381 13.06 -31.85 -19.04
N ASP A 382 12.49 -31.54 -20.20
CA ASP A 382 11.94 -32.48 -21.14
C ASP A 382 10.93 -33.47 -20.54
N VAL A 383 9.99 -32.94 -19.74
CA VAL A 383 9.00 -33.74 -19.02
C VAL A 383 7.82 -34.10 -19.93
N SER A 384 7.60 -35.39 -20.15
CA SER A 384 6.50 -35.92 -20.97
C SER A 384 5.75 -37.01 -20.23
N PHE A 385 4.44 -36.85 -20.06
CA PHE A 385 3.53 -37.86 -19.50
C PHE A 385 2.07 -37.52 -19.78
N THR A 386 1.19 -38.49 -19.56
CA THR A 386 -0.26 -38.34 -19.75
C THR A 386 -1.01 -38.77 -18.50
N ILE A 387 -1.93 -37.94 -18.02
CA ILE A 387 -2.90 -38.28 -16.98
C ILE A 387 -4.24 -38.60 -17.66
N LYS A 388 -4.75 -39.80 -17.46
CA LYS A 388 -6.03 -40.20 -18.05
C LYS A 388 -7.20 -39.51 -17.36
N ALA A 389 -8.18 -39.09 -18.13
CA ALA A 389 -9.40 -38.47 -17.60
C ALA A 389 -10.09 -39.41 -16.60
N GLY A 390 -10.50 -38.85 -15.47
CA GLY A 390 -11.19 -39.58 -14.41
C GLY A 390 -10.30 -40.54 -13.58
N SER A 391 -8.99 -40.61 -13.84
CA SER A 391 -8.05 -41.44 -13.08
C SER A 391 -7.49 -40.73 -11.87
N THR A 392 -6.93 -41.50 -10.93
CA THR A 392 -6.09 -41.04 -9.84
C THR A 392 -4.63 -41.16 -10.23
N PHE A 393 -3.93 -40.03 -10.32
CA PHE A 393 -2.52 -39.96 -10.73
C PHE A 393 -1.64 -39.52 -9.56
N GLY A 394 -0.63 -40.30 -9.23
CA GLY A 394 0.33 -40.05 -8.16
C GLY A 394 1.60 -39.37 -8.70
N ILE A 395 2.14 -38.38 -7.96
CA ILE A 395 3.46 -37.78 -8.23
C ILE A 395 4.33 -37.93 -7.00
N LEU A 396 5.42 -38.68 -7.13
CA LEU A 396 6.44 -38.92 -6.11
C LEU A 396 7.73 -38.20 -6.50
N GLY A 397 8.49 -37.70 -5.53
CA GLY A 397 9.83 -37.14 -5.75
C GLY A 397 10.36 -36.43 -4.53
N ALA A 398 11.66 -36.19 -4.48
CA ALA A 398 12.31 -35.43 -3.42
C ALA A 398 11.85 -33.95 -3.38
N THR A 399 12.11 -33.27 -2.28
CA THR A 399 11.90 -31.80 -2.22
C THR A 399 12.78 -31.12 -3.26
N GLY A 400 12.22 -30.18 -4.01
CA GLY A 400 12.93 -29.50 -5.11
C GLY A 400 12.97 -30.27 -6.45
N SER A 401 12.31 -31.45 -6.58
CA SER A 401 12.28 -32.19 -7.85
C SER A 401 11.37 -31.59 -8.93
N GLY A 402 10.59 -30.54 -8.63
CA GLY A 402 9.71 -29.87 -9.58
C GLY A 402 8.21 -30.25 -9.50
N LYS A 403 7.77 -31.05 -8.50
CA LYS A 403 6.37 -31.49 -8.35
C LYS A 403 5.36 -30.36 -8.31
N SER A 404 5.55 -29.39 -7.40
CA SER A 404 4.64 -28.24 -7.27
C SER A 404 4.72 -27.34 -8.52
N THR A 405 5.86 -27.29 -9.19
CA THR A 405 6.03 -26.55 -10.45
C THR A 405 5.14 -27.10 -11.56
N LEU A 406 4.99 -28.44 -11.68
CA LEU A 406 4.07 -29.06 -12.62
C LEU A 406 2.63 -28.55 -12.39
N MET A 407 2.20 -28.42 -11.13
CA MET A 407 0.86 -27.92 -10.80
C MET A 407 0.70 -26.43 -11.07
N TYR A 408 1.74 -25.63 -10.78
CA TYR A 408 1.72 -24.20 -11.10
C TYR A 408 1.63 -23.95 -12.61
N LEU A 409 2.23 -24.81 -13.42
CA LEU A 409 2.11 -24.75 -14.87
C LEU A 409 0.72 -25.21 -15.35
N LEU A 410 0.16 -26.27 -14.77
CA LEU A 410 -1.17 -26.77 -15.10
C LEU A 410 -2.26 -25.73 -14.80
N ASP A 411 -2.16 -25.02 -13.65
CA ASP A 411 -3.08 -23.95 -13.24
C ASP A 411 -2.74 -22.59 -13.89
N ARG A 412 -1.73 -22.56 -14.77
CA ARG A 412 -1.25 -21.35 -15.45
C ARG A 412 -0.94 -20.19 -14.48
N LEU A 413 -0.38 -20.49 -13.28
CA LEU A 413 0.27 -19.50 -12.43
C LEU A 413 1.60 -19.03 -13.05
N TYR A 414 2.21 -19.91 -13.84
CA TYR A 414 3.29 -19.64 -14.77
C TYR A 414 2.94 -20.23 -16.15
N ASP A 415 3.36 -19.59 -17.22
CA ASP A 415 3.20 -20.10 -18.58
C ASP A 415 4.48 -20.83 -19.04
N VAL A 416 4.33 -21.89 -19.82
CA VAL A 416 5.42 -22.53 -20.56
C VAL A 416 5.77 -21.64 -21.75
N GLU A 417 7.06 -21.27 -21.91
CA GLU A 417 7.51 -20.43 -23.02
C GLU A 417 7.35 -21.14 -24.37
N GLU A 418 7.24 -20.37 -25.45
CA GLU A 418 7.18 -20.93 -26.81
C GLU A 418 8.46 -21.74 -27.13
N GLY A 419 8.28 -22.96 -27.57
CA GLY A 419 9.40 -23.87 -27.86
C GLY A 419 9.87 -24.70 -26.67
N GLN A 420 9.33 -24.52 -25.48
CA GLN A 420 9.66 -25.28 -24.26
C GLN A 420 8.61 -26.37 -23.94
N GLY A 421 7.90 -26.84 -24.93
CA GLY A 421 6.87 -27.87 -24.81
C GLY A 421 5.44 -27.31 -24.72
N THR A 422 4.48 -28.24 -24.52
CA THR A 422 3.05 -27.91 -24.44
C THR A 422 2.35 -28.69 -23.33
N ILE A 423 1.32 -28.08 -22.74
CA ILE A 423 0.40 -28.75 -21.82
C ILE A 423 -0.98 -28.65 -22.43
N THR A 424 -1.64 -29.81 -22.63
CA THR A 424 -2.99 -29.84 -23.19
C THR A 424 -3.96 -30.54 -22.25
N ILE A 425 -5.23 -30.13 -22.26
CA ILE A 425 -6.33 -30.80 -21.58
C ILE A 425 -7.41 -31.08 -22.62
N GLY A 426 -7.76 -32.36 -22.84
CA GLY A 426 -8.70 -32.77 -23.88
C GLY A 426 -8.24 -32.39 -25.30
N GLY A 427 -6.92 -32.30 -25.53
CA GLY A 427 -6.32 -31.92 -26.82
C GLY A 427 -6.25 -30.40 -27.07
N VAL A 428 -6.72 -29.55 -26.15
CA VAL A 428 -6.63 -28.08 -26.23
C VAL A 428 -5.44 -27.60 -25.40
N ASP A 429 -4.56 -26.79 -25.98
CA ASP A 429 -3.43 -26.17 -25.28
C ASP A 429 -3.96 -25.18 -24.23
N ILE A 430 -3.50 -25.33 -22.98
CA ILE A 430 -3.94 -24.47 -21.87
C ILE A 430 -3.63 -22.99 -22.11
N ARG A 431 -2.60 -22.66 -22.91
CA ARG A 431 -2.27 -21.26 -23.26
C ARG A 431 -3.37 -20.58 -24.09
N ARG A 432 -4.20 -21.35 -24.79
CA ARG A 432 -5.33 -20.88 -25.61
C ARG A 432 -6.61 -20.75 -24.79
N MET A 433 -6.65 -21.29 -23.57
CA MET A 433 -7.81 -21.20 -22.68
C MET A 433 -7.84 -19.87 -21.92
N GLU A 434 -9.05 -19.39 -21.56
CA GLU A 434 -9.23 -18.29 -20.62
C GLU A 434 -8.76 -18.74 -19.23
N ARG A 435 -7.81 -18.00 -18.62
CA ARG A 435 -7.26 -18.36 -17.28
C ARG A 435 -8.33 -18.50 -16.19
N ALA A 436 -9.26 -17.57 -16.15
CA ALA A 436 -10.35 -17.61 -15.17
C ALA A 436 -11.24 -18.85 -15.33
N HIS A 437 -11.47 -19.32 -16.57
CA HIS A 437 -12.22 -20.51 -16.87
C HIS A 437 -11.45 -21.77 -16.49
N LEU A 438 -10.15 -21.84 -16.83
CA LEU A 438 -9.25 -22.94 -16.46
C LEU A 438 -9.18 -23.11 -14.93
N ARG A 439 -8.83 -22.03 -14.21
CA ARG A 439 -8.68 -22.03 -12.75
C ARG A 439 -9.96 -22.35 -11.99
N LYS A 440 -11.14 -22.06 -12.56
CA LYS A 440 -12.43 -22.46 -11.99
C LYS A 440 -12.70 -23.97 -12.06
N GLN A 441 -12.06 -24.68 -12.96
CA GLN A 441 -12.26 -26.11 -13.17
C GLN A 441 -11.14 -26.97 -12.55
N ILE A 442 -10.15 -26.32 -11.91
CA ILE A 442 -9.07 -26.98 -11.17
C ILE A 442 -9.18 -26.62 -9.70
N GLY A 443 -9.43 -27.61 -8.85
CA GLY A 443 -9.41 -27.46 -7.41
C GLY A 443 -8.04 -27.84 -6.85
N ILE A 444 -7.43 -26.98 -6.01
CA ILE A 444 -6.10 -27.22 -5.44
C ILE A 444 -6.16 -27.11 -3.92
N VAL A 445 -5.59 -28.12 -3.23
CA VAL A 445 -5.24 -28.05 -1.81
C VAL A 445 -3.73 -28.00 -1.70
N LEU A 446 -3.22 -26.85 -1.22
CA LEU A 446 -1.78 -26.62 -1.06
C LEU A 446 -1.24 -27.32 0.19
N GLN A 447 0.06 -27.56 0.21
CA GLN A 447 0.81 -28.14 1.35
C GLN A 447 0.57 -27.35 2.64
N GLU A 448 0.63 -26.00 2.56
CA GLU A 448 0.25 -25.10 3.65
C GLU A 448 -1.02 -24.33 3.26
N PRO A 449 -2.20 -24.79 3.68
CA PRO A 449 -3.46 -24.15 3.29
C PRO A 449 -3.63 -22.81 3.99
N PHE A 450 -4.00 -21.80 3.22
CA PHE A 450 -4.36 -20.49 3.74
C PHE A 450 -5.86 -20.42 4.00
N LEU A 451 -6.23 -20.00 5.22
CA LEU A 451 -7.61 -19.74 5.61
C LEU A 451 -7.77 -18.27 5.98
N PHE A 452 -8.81 -17.64 5.45
CA PHE A 452 -9.19 -16.28 5.82
C PHE A 452 -9.81 -16.24 7.22
N SER A 453 -9.84 -15.07 7.83
CA SER A 453 -10.52 -14.86 9.13
C SER A 453 -12.04 -14.83 8.92
N LYS A 454 -12.63 -16.01 8.79
CA LYS A 454 -14.06 -16.28 8.55
C LYS A 454 -14.53 -17.38 9.50
N THR A 455 -15.83 -17.69 9.52
CA THR A 455 -16.36 -18.87 10.21
C THR A 455 -15.98 -20.17 9.47
N PHE A 456 -16.13 -21.33 10.12
CA PHE A 456 -15.94 -22.62 9.43
C PHE A 456 -16.86 -22.74 8.23
N ARG A 457 -18.15 -22.38 8.38
CA ARG A 457 -19.12 -22.40 7.29
C ARG A 457 -18.67 -21.56 6.10
N GLU A 458 -18.33 -20.30 6.35
CA GLU A 458 -17.87 -19.38 5.31
C GLU A 458 -16.55 -19.83 4.68
N SER A 459 -15.63 -20.41 5.47
CA SER A 459 -14.33 -20.89 4.98
C SER A 459 -14.43 -22.11 4.08
N ILE A 460 -15.39 -23.02 4.38
CA ILE A 460 -15.67 -24.19 3.53
C ILE A 460 -16.43 -23.77 2.28
N ALA A 461 -17.39 -22.84 2.40
CA ALA A 461 -18.18 -22.34 1.28
C ALA A 461 -17.42 -21.34 0.39
N ASP A 462 -16.19 -20.99 0.72
CA ASP A 462 -15.41 -19.96 0.00
C ASP A 462 -15.16 -20.38 -1.46
N GLY A 463 -15.68 -19.56 -2.40
CA GLY A 463 -15.63 -19.84 -3.84
C GLY A 463 -16.70 -20.79 -4.38
N ALA A 464 -17.55 -21.37 -3.53
CA ALA A 464 -18.66 -22.22 -3.96
C ALA A 464 -19.92 -21.41 -4.33
N ALA A 465 -20.76 -21.99 -5.20
CA ALA A 465 -22.02 -21.37 -5.61
C ALA A 465 -23.12 -21.42 -4.52
N ARG A 466 -22.95 -22.23 -3.48
CA ARG A 466 -23.89 -22.43 -2.38
C ARG A 466 -23.15 -22.37 -1.05
N ASP A 467 -23.81 -21.86 -0.01
CA ASP A 467 -23.27 -21.75 1.35
C ASP A 467 -24.22 -22.31 2.43
N ASP A 468 -25.24 -23.07 2.01
CA ASP A 468 -26.18 -23.65 2.94
C ASP A 468 -25.49 -24.70 3.85
N LEU A 469 -25.85 -24.70 5.13
CA LEU A 469 -25.19 -25.52 6.15
C LEU A 469 -25.25 -27.02 5.83
N LYS A 470 -26.30 -27.49 5.16
CA LYS A 470 -26.45 -28.92 4.82
C LYS A 470 -25.38 -29.34 3.80
N THR A 471 -25.17 -28.53 2.77
CA THR A 471 -24.14 -28.76 1.74
C THR A 471 -22.74 -28.64 2.34
N VAL A 472 -22.49 -27.60 3.12
CA VAL A 472 -21.20 -27.40 3.82
C VAL A 472 -20.86 -28.60 4.70
N ARG A 473 -21.85 -29.07 5.49
CA ARG A 473 -21.69 -30.23 6.38
C ARG A 473 -21.44 -31.52 5.61
N HIS A 474 -22.04 -31.69 4.44
CA HIS A 474 -21.79 -32.85 3.58
C HIS A 474 -20.30 -32.94 3.21
N TYR A 475 -19.71 -31.87 2.71
CA TYR A 475 -18.29 -31.86 2.33
C TYR A 475 -17.35 -31.89 3.55
N ALA A 476 -17.76 -31.32 4.68
CA ALA A 476 -17.02 -31.44 5.93
C ALA A 476 -16.95 -32.92 6.41
N LYS A 477 -18.00 -33.71 6.20
CA LYS A 477 -17.99 -35.14 6.49
C LYS A 477 -17.05 -35.91 5.54
N ILE A 478 -17.07 -35.58 4.25
CA ILE A 478 -16.13 -36.19 3.28
C ILE A 478 -14.66 -35.91 3.68
N ALA A 479 -14.37 -34.71 4.15
CA ALA A 479 -13.05 -34.33 4.65
C ALA A 479 -12.78 -34.76 6.11
N VAL A 480 -13.69 -35.51 6.74
CA VAL A 480 -13.56 -36.02 8.12
C VAL A 480 -13.29 -34.92 9.14
N ILE A 481 -13.97 -33.76 9.01
CA ILE A 481 -13.80 -32.61 9.91
C ILE A 481 -15.10 -32.23 10.65
N ASP A 482 -16.27 -32.77 10.27
CA ASP A 482 -17.58 -32.46 10.83
C ASP A 482 -17.62 -32.61 12.35
N ASP A 483 -17.19 -33.75 12.90
CA ASP A 483 -17.19 -34.03 14.33
C ASP A 483 -16.29 -33.04 15.09
N ALA A 484 -15.14 -32.68 14.52
CA ALA A 484 -14.24 -31.72 15.14
C ALA A 484 -14.85 -30.30 15.16
N ILE A 485 -15.59 -29.91 14.13
CA ILE A 485 -16.27 -28.61 14.08
C ILE A 485 -17.41 -28.57 15.09
N GLU A 486 -18.20 -29.64 15.23
CA GLU A 486 -19.32 -29.75 16.17
C GLU A 486 -18.85 -29.62 17.64
N ASN A 487 -17.61 -30.01 17.96
CA ASN A 487 -17.02 -29.87 19.28
C ASN A 487 -16.61 -28.43 19.67
N PHE A 488 -16.61 -27.49 18.73
CA PHE A 488 -16.40 -26.08 19.06
C PHE A 488 -17.69 -25.46 19.64
N SER A 489 -17.51 -24.48 20.52
CA SER A 489 -18.64 -23.86 21.25
C SER A 489 -19.74 -23.25 20.37
N GLN A 490 -19.41 -22.81 19.15
CA GLN A 490 -20.35 -22.25 18.17
C GLN A 490 -20.45 -23.12 16.90
N GLY A 491 -19.93 -24.36 16.93
CA GLY A 491 -19.95 -25.26 15.79
C GLY A 491 -19.43 -24.58 14.51
N TYR A 492 -20.20 -24.65 13.44
CA TYR A 492 -19.87 -24.07 12.13
C TYR A 492 -19.79 -22.54 12.09
N GLU A 493 -20.40 -21.85 13.05
CA GLU A 493 -20.31 -20.38 13.17
C GLU A 493 -19.09 -19.92 14.01
N THR A 494 -18.23 -20.85 14.45
CA THR A 494 -16.99 -20.52 15.16
C THR A 494 -16.03 -19.80 14.22
N PRO A 495 -15.53 -18.59 14.59
CA PRO A 495 -14.54 -17.86 13.78
C PRO A 495 -13.20 -18.59 13.78
N ILE A 496 -12.65 -18.81 12.60
CA ILE A 496 -11.28 -19.26 12.41
C ILE A 496 -10.39 -18.00 12.42
N GLY A 497 -9.49 -17.90 13.40
CA GLY A 497 -8.59 -16.75 13.50
C GLY A 497 -7.74 -16.53 12.25
N GLU A 498 -7.08 -15.39 12.18
CA GLU A 498 -6.20 -15.04 11.05
C GLU A 498 -5.23 -16.18 10.75
N ARG A 499 -5.14 -16.60 9.47
CA ARG A 499 -4.38 -17.78 9.01
C ARG A 499 -4.71 -19.08 9.76
N GLY A 500 -5.92 -19.19 10.34
CA GLY A 500 -6.34 -20.38 11.06
C GLY A 500 -5.57 -20.63 12.37
N VAL A 501 -5.11 -19.58 13.05
CA VAL A 501 -4.29 -19.69 14.28
C VAL A 501 -5.00 -20.43 15.43
N THR A 502 -6.33 -20.47 15.39
CA THR A 502 -7.16 -21.11 16.45
C THR A 502 -7.36 -22.62 16.27
N ILE A 503 -6.91 -23.19 15.16
CA ILE A 503 -7.11 -24.61 14.83
C ILE A 503 -5.78 -25.31 14.52
N SER A 504 -5.73 -26.64 14.71
CA SER A 504 -4.53 -27.43 14.44
C SER A 504 -4.20 -27.50 12.93
N GLY A 505 -2.94 -27.82 12.60
CA GLY A 505 -2.50 -28.00 11.21
C GLY A 505 -3.34 -29.01 10.43
N GLY A 506 -3.65 -30.17 11.03
CA GLY A 506 -4.51 -31.19 10.43
C GLY A 506 -5.95 -30.73 10.26
N GLN A 507 -6.49 -29.90 11.17
CA GLN A 507 -7.80 -29.29 11.00
C GLN A 507 -7.82 -28.29 9.86
N LYS A 508 -6.77 -27.45 9.71
CA LYS A 508 -6.63 -26.52 8.58
C LYS A 508 -6.65 -27.26 7.24
N GLN A 509 -5.88 -28.33 7.13
CA GLN A 509 -5.83 -29.14 5.91
C GLN A 509 -7.21 -29.73 5.59
N ARG A 510 -7.90 -30.31 6.56
CA ARG A 510 -9.24 -30.87 6.36
C ARG A 510 -10.29 -29.82 5.97
N VAL A 511 -10.24 -28.63 6.54
CA VAL A 511 -11.09 -27.49 6.12
C VAL A 511 -10.79 -27.09 4.67
N ALA A 512 -9.50 -27.03 4.27
CA ALA A 512 -9.12 -26.73 2.90
C ALA A 512 -9.54 -27.82 1.90
N ILE A 513 -9.49 -29.08 2.30
CA ILE A 513 -10.02 -30.21 1.52
C ILE A 513 -11.54 -30.06 1.34
N ALA A 514 -12.30 -29.82 2.41
CA ALA A 514 -13.74 -29.59 2.33
C ALA A 514 -14.08 -28.42 1.40
N ARG A 515 -13.35 -27.29 1.50
CA ARG A 515 -13.50 -26.13 0.62
C ARG A 515 -13.27 -26.47 -0.86
N MET A 516 -12.21 -27.19 -1.16
CA MET A 516 -11.90 -27.60 -2.54
C MET A 516 -12.96 -28.55 -3.09
N LEU A 517 -13.37 -29.55 -2.31
CA LEU A 517 -14.39 -30.52 -2.72
C LEU A 517 -15.75 -29.87 -2.97
N MET A 518 -16.10 -28.83 -2.21
CA MET A 518 -17.36 -28.11 -2.35
C MET A 518 -17.45 -27.32 -3.67
N GLN A 519 -16.33 -27.03 -4.33
CA GLN A 519 -16.29 -26.37 -5.65
C GLN A 519 -16.67 -27.33 -6.79
N ASP A 520 -16.69 -28.64 -6.54
CA ASP A 520 -17.05 -29.72 -7.50
C ASP A 520 -16.34 -29.59 -8.86
N THR A 521 -15.02 -29.39 -8.83
CA THR A 521 -14.20 -29.21 -10.02
C THR A 521 -13.89 -30.55 -10.71
N PRO A 522 -13.78 -30.61 -12.07
CA PRO A 522 -13.43 -31.84 -12.79
C PRO A 522 -11.98 -32.32 -12.54
N ILE A 523 -11.05 -31.42 -12.22
CA ILE A 523 -9.67 -31.73 -11.87
C ILE A 523 -9.40 -31.31 -10.43
N LYS A 524 -8.84 -32.23 -9.62
CA LYS A 524 -8.55 -32.01 -8.20
C LYS A 524 -7.10 -32.34 -7.91
N ILE A 525 -6.40 -31.40 -7.28
CA ILE A 525 -4.97 -31.51 -6.96
C ILE A 525 -4.79 -31.45 -5.45
N PHE A 526 -4.11 -32.44 -4.90
CA PHE A 526 -3.73 -32.53 -3.50
C PHE A 526 -2.19 -32.46 -3.40
N ASP A 527 -1.66 -31.28 -3.06
CA ASP A 527 -0.21 -31.08 -2.91
C ASP A 527 0.19 -31.31 -1.45
N ASP A 528 0.69 -32.49 -1.15
CA ASP A 528 1.13 -33.01 0.18
C ASP A 528 0.15 -32.64 1.33
N SER A 529 -1.12 -32.50 0.97
CA SER A 529 -2.17 -31.92 1.81
C SER A 529 -2.67 -32.84 2.95
N LEU A 530 -2.13 -34.05 3.06
CA LEU A 530 -2.43 -35.01 4.11
C LEU A 530 -1.22 -35.25 5.07
N SER A 531 -0.12 -34.56 4.86
CA SER A 531 1.14 -34.76 5.63
C SER A 531 1.03 -34.40 7.12
N ALA A 532 0.16 -33.44 7.46
CA ALA A 532 -0.09 -33.01 8.85
C ALA A 532 -1.29 -33.74 9.52
N VAL A 533 -1.87 -34.72 8.83
CA VAL A 533 -2.98 -35.54 9.35
C VAL A 533 -2.42 -36.89 9.82
N ASP A 534 -2.97 -37.43 10.90
CA ASP A 534 -2.62 -38.76 11.38
C ASP A 534 -3.01 -39.87 10.37
N MET A 535 -2.33 -41.02 10.42
CA MET A 535 -2.49 -42.09 9.42
C MET A 535 -3.91 -42.67 9.36
N GLU A 536 -4.61 -42.76 10.49
CA GLU A 536 -5.97 -43.28 10.54
C GLU A 536 -6.96 -42.33 9.87
N THR A 537 -6.85 -41.04 10.20
CA THR A 537 -7.68 -39.99 9.58
C THR A 537 -7.35 -39.82 8.09
N ASP A 538 -6.08 -39.90 7.69
CA ASP A 538 -5.66 -39.89 6.28
C ASP A 538 -6.30 -41.05 5.48
N ALA A 539 -6.27 -42.28 6.02
CA ALA A 539 -6.93 -43.42 5.38
C ALA A 539 -8.45 -43.24 5.23
N LYS A 540 -9.12 -42.67 6.26
CA LYS A 540 -10.56 -42.34 6.20
C LYS A 540 -10.87 -41.31 5.13
N ILE A 541 -10.08 -40.22 5.06
CA ILE A 541 -10.24 -39.17 4.05
C ILE A 541 -10.10 -39.74 2.64
N ARG A 542 -9.03 -40.51 2.36
CA ARG A 542 -8.80 -41.12 1.05
C ARG A 542 -9.93 -42.06 0.64
N LYS A 543 -10.40 -42.90 1.57
CA LYS A 543 -11.55 -43.77 1.32
C LYS A 543 -12.80 -42.94 0.98
N SER A 544 -13.09 -41.92 1.78
CA SER A 544 -14.24 -41.05 1.57
C SER A 544 -14.16 -40.29 0.23
N ILE A 545 -12.98 -39.79 -0.14
CA ILE A 545 -12.76 -39.14 -1.43
C ILE A 545 -13.01 -40.12 -2.58
N LYS A 546 -12.44 -41.34 -2.52
CA LYS A 546 -12.61 -42.36 -3.56
C LYS A 546 -14.09 -42.75 -3.76
N GLU A 547 -14.89 -42.79 -2.70
CA GLU A 547 -16.30 -43.16 -2.76
C GLU A 547 -17.25 -42.03 -3.22
N ASN A 548 -16.86 -40.75 -2.96
CA ASN A 548 -17.80 -39.62 -3.10
C ASN A 548 -17.34 -38.56 -4.11
N VAL A 549 -16.12 -38.68 -4.65
CA VAL A 549 -15.52 -37.63 -5.50
C VAL A 549 -15.25 -38.19 -6.89
N HIS A 550 -15.76 -37.51 -7.91
CA HIS A 550 -15.60 -37.89 -9.32
C HIS A 550 -14.65 -36.89 -10.02
N GLY A 551 -14.07 -37.32 -11.14
CA GLY A 551 -13.15 -36.53 -11.94
C GLY A 551 -11.68 -36.95 -11.77
N THR A 552 -10.78 -36.26 -12.47
CA THR A 552 -9.34 -36.52 -12.43
C THR A 552 -8.73 -36.06 -11.13
N THR A 553 -8.05 -36.96 -10.41
CA THR A 553 -7.42 -36.65 -9.13
C THR A 553 -5.91 -36.75 -9.23
N ILE A 554 -5.18 -35.69 -8.86
CA ILE A 554 -3.71 -35.66 -8.85
C ILE A 554 -3.25 -35.59 -7.39
N LEU A 555 -2.48 -36.60 -6.96
CA LEU A 555 -1.94 -36.72 -5.62
C LEU A 555 -0.43 -36.49 -5.65
N ILE A 556 0.03 -35.42 -5.04
CA ILE A 556 1.45 -35.16 -4.82
C ILE A 556 1.75 -35.55 -3.38
N ALA A 557 2.69 -36.46 -3.16
CA ALA A 557 3.06 -36.89 -1.81
C ALA A 557 4.50 -37.38 -1.73
N HIS A 558 5.05 -37.32 -0.52
CA HIS A 558 6.33 -37.92 -0.15
C HIS A 558 6.16 -39.32 0.45
N ARG A 559 4.94 -39.71 0.83
CA ARG A 559 4.63 -41.03 1.39
C ARG A 559 4.07 -41.93 0.32
N ILE A 560 4.69 -43.12 0.16
CA ILE A 560 4.20 -44.11 -0.78
C ILE A 560 2.80 -44.64 -0.39
N SER A 561 2.52 -44.76 0.92
CA SER A 561 1.19 -45.16 1.41
C SER A 561 0.06 -44.28 0.87
N THR A 562 0.34 -43.02 0.53
CA THR A 562 -0.63 -42.10 -0.08
C THR A 562 -0.86 -42.39 -1.56
N LEU A 563 0.19 -42.87 -2.27
CA LEU A 563 0.20 -43.05 -3.73
C LEU A 563 -0.09 -44.48 -4.21
N MET A 564 0.04 -45.50 -3.33
CA MET A 564 -0.04 -46.91 -3.71
C MET A 564 -1.38 -47.34 -4.33
N ASN A 565 -2.45 -46.57 -4.12
CA ASN A 565 -3.75 -46.82 -4.71
C ASN A 565 -4.04 -45.96 -5.96
N ALA A 566 -3.07 -45.20 -6.44
CA ALA A 566 -3.19 -44.43 -7.68
C ALA A 566 -3.14 -45.38 -8.90
N ASP A 567 -3.92 -45.05 -9.95
CA ASP A 567 -3.97 -45.81 -11.18
C ASP A 567 -2.62 -45.76 -11.93
N GLN A 568 -1.89 -44.65 -11.74
CA GLN A 568 -0.55 -44.46 -12.28
C GLN A 568 0.26 -43.54 -11.39
N ILE A 569 1.56 -43.80 -11.26
CA ILE A 569 2.48 -43.03 -10.43
C ILE A 569 3.65 -42.56 -11.30
N LEU A 570 3.93 -41.26 -11.25
CA LEU A 570 5.09 -40.60 -11.81
C LEU A 570 6.14 -40.40 -10.74
N VAL A 571 7.37 -40.80 -10.95
CA VAL A 571 8.53 -40.51 -10.12
C VAL A 571 9.34 -39.40 -10.78
N LEU A 572 9.39 -38.24 -10.17
CA LEU A 572 10.12 -37.08 -10.64
C LEU A 572 11.45 -36.95 -9.87
N ASP A 573 12.55 -36.92 -10.60
CA ASP A 573 13.88 -36.72 -10.03
C ASP A 573 14.66 -35.66 -10.82
N HIS A 574 15.18 -34.66 -10.11
CA HIS A 574 15.92 -33.51 -10.68
C HIS A 574 15.27 -32.93 -11.94
N GLY A 575 13.96 -32.70 -11.88
CA GLY A 575 13.20 -32.07 -12.98
C GLY A 575 12.89 -32.99 -14.16
N ARG A 576 13.21 -34.30 -14.09
CA ARG A 576 12.98 -35.27 -15.17
C ARG A 576 12.11 -36.44 -14.72
N VAL A 577 11.42 -37.07 -15.64
CA VAL A 577 10.68 -38.30 -15.41
C VAL A 577 11.67 -39.46 -15.24
N ALA A 578 11.82 -39.93 -14.00
CA ALA A 578 12.72 -41.05 -13.67
C ALA A 578 12.04 -42.41 -13.87
N GLN A 579 10.79 -42.57 -13.43
CA GLN A 579 10.01 -43.81 -13.54
C GLN A 579 8.52 -43.45 -13.67
N MET A 580 7.74 -44.30 -14.32
CA MET A 580 6.30 -44.20 -14.41
C MET A 580 5.68 -45.57 -14.50
N GLY A 581 4.62 -45.85 -13.75
CA GLY A 581 3.92 -47.14 -13.72
C GLY A 581 2.93 -47.24 -12.56
N THR A 582 2.36 -48.42 -12.34
CA THR A 582 1.53 -48.74 -11.17
C THR A 582 2.40 -49.02 -9.95
N HIS A 583 1.79 -49.04 -8.75
CA HIS A 583 2.52 -49.44 -7.52
C HIS A 583 3.17 -50.83 -7.67
N GLU A 584 2.45 -51.80 -8.23
CA GLU A 584 2.93 -53.17 -8.39
C GLU A 584 4.14 -53.23 -9.34
N GLU A 585 4.11 -52.53 -10.47
CA GLU A 585 5.20 -52.45 -11.42
C GLU A 585 6.44 -51.76 -10.80
N LEU A 586 6.25 -50.60 -10.19
CA LEU A 586 7.35 -49.81 -9.65
C LEU A 586 8.00 -50.42 -8.41
N SER A 587 7.23 -51.12 -7.56
CA SER A 587 7.77 -51.85 -6.41
C SER A 587 8.58 -53.09 -6.80
N GLY A 588 8.31 -53.68 -7.97
CA GLY A 588 9.06 -54.78 -8.53
C GLY A 588 10.34 -54.37 -9.29
N GLN A 589 10.42 -53.13 -9.77
CA GLN A 589 11.56 -52.64 -10.56
C GLN A 589 12.63 -51.99 -9.69
N GLU A 590 13.90 -52.23 -10.01
CA GLU A 590 14.99 -51.46 -9.39
C GLU A 590 14.90 -49.98 -9.76
N GLY A 591 14.92 -49.11 -8.75
CA GLY A 591 14.82 -47.67 -8.98
C GLY A 591 14.53 -46.85 -7.73
N ILE A 592 14.21 -45.57 -7.94
CA ILE A 592 13.95 -44.61 -6.85
C ILE A 592 12.72 -45.02 -6.06
N TYR A 593 11.64 -45.45 -6.77
CA TYR A 593 10.39 -45.85 -6.10
C TYR A 593 10.59 -46.99 -5.11
N LYS A 594 11.23 -48.08 -5.56
CA LYS A 594 11.48 -49.26 -4.73
C LYS A 594 12.33 -48.93 -3.52
N ARG A 595 13.39 -48.13 -3.68
CA ARG A 595 14.24 -47.69 -2.55
C ARG A 595 13.47 -46.92 -1.51
N ILE A 596 12.60 -45.97 -1.91
CA ILE A 596 11.76 -45.22 -1.00
C ILE A 596 10.75 -46.14 -0.33
N TYR A 597 10.15 -47.09 -1.07
CA TYR A 597 9.19 -48.04 -0.53
C TYR A 597 9.80 -48.92 0.56
N GLU A 598 10.97 -49.50 0.32
CA GLU A 598 11.68 -50.34 1.26
C GLU A 598 12.09 -49.55 2.55
N MET A 599 12.59 -48.34 2.38
CA MET A 599 12.90 -47.47 3.51
C MET A 599 11.67 -47.13 4.38
N GLN A 600 10.53 -46.79 3.75
CA GLN A 600 9.32 -46.46 4.49
C GLN A 600 8.65 -47.68 5.12
N LYS A 601 8.78 -48.85 4.49
CA LYS A 601 8.29 -50.13 5.06
C LYS A 601 9.09 -50.55 6.28
N GLY A 602 10.44 -50.46 6.25
CA GLY A 602 11.30 -50.75 7.39
C GLY A 602 11.06 -49.85 8.58
N GLN A 603 10.81 -48.55 8.35
CA GLN A 603 10.46 -47.60 9.41
C GLN A 603 9.10 -47.90 10.05
N ALA A 604 8.13 -48.43 9.30
CA ALA A 604 6.84 -48.82 9.84
C ALA A 604 6.95 -50.07 10.73
N GLU A 605 7.73 -51.06 10.32
CA GLU A 605 7.99 -52.29 11.11
C GLU A 605 8.72 -51.99 12.41
N ASP A 606 9.73 -51.08 12.41
CA ASP A 606 10.45 -50.66 13.62
C ASP A 606 9.58 -49.85 14.60
N SER A 607 8.59 -49.08 14.08
CA SER A 607 7.65 -48.32 14.93
C SER A 607 6.61 -49.20 15.63
N ASP A 608 6.18 -50.28 15.00
CA ASP A 608 5.25 -51.24 15.63
C ASP A 608 5.90 -52.06 16.74
N ILE A 609 7.20 -52.36 16.63
CA ILE A 609 7.96 -53.06 17.65
C ILE A 609 8.16 -52.19 18.90
N SER A 610 8.28 -50.86 18.75
CA SER A 610 8.48 -49.93 19.89
C SER A 610 7.20 -49.59 20.66
N ILE A 611 6.04 -50.04 20.24
CA ILE A 611 4.73 -49.81 20.93
C ILE A 611 4.36 -51.05 21.78
N GLU A 612 4.98 -52.20 21.53
CA GLU A 612 4.76 -53.44 22.29
C GLU A 612 5.77 -53.69 23.47
N GLU A 613 6.74 -52.82 23.67
CA GLU A 613 7.59 -52.76 24.85
C GLU A 613 7.15 -51.60 25.79
#